data_0237f29df26b63c8c8690209510560bd
#
_entry.id   0237f29df26b63c8c8690209510560bd
#
_cell.length_a   1.000
_cell.length_b   1.000
_cell.length_c   1.000
_cell.angle_alpha   90.00
_cell.angle_beta   90.00
_cell.angle_gamma   90.00
#
_symmetry.space_group_name_H-M   'P 1'
#
loop_
_entity.id
_entity.type
_entity.pdbx_description
1 polymer ?
#
loop_
_entity_poly.entity_id
_entity_poly.type
_entity_poly.pdbx_seq_one_letter_code
_entity_poly.pdbx_strand_id
1 'polypeptide(L)'
;MKIRLILSFVLLIYSLVCQADGGKDSYIFRKVDYQQGLSNSAVLCLFQDNTGLMWFGTYDGVNCYDGRNMEVFRSDFSAPKALSNNVIHSIQQADNNCLWISTHLGINRLSQDSRQVVGYYDFTDDYYLHSNSK
;
A
#
# COMPACT_ATOMS: atom_id res chain seq x y z
N MET A 1 -0.56 42.90 -48.01
CA MET A 1 -1.54 43.22 -46.95
C MET A 1 -2.36 42.00 -46.48
N LYS A 2 -2.82 41.13 -47.36
CA LYS A 2 -3.63 39.93 -47.00
C LYS A 2 -2.92 38.88 -46.15
N ILE A 3 -1.60 38.63 -46.33
CA ILE A 3 -0.84 37.65 -45.59
C ILE A 3 -0.65 38.06 -44.12
N ARG A 4 -0.44 39.36 -43.85
CA ARG A 4 -0.30 39.87 -42.48
C ARG A 4 -1.60 39.75 -41.67
N LEU A 5 -2.74 39.94 -42.32
CA LEU A 5 -4.07 39.73 -41.71
C LEU A 5 -4.32 38.26 -41.39
N ILE A 6 -3.92 37.34 -42.26
CA ILE A 6 -4.06 35.88 -42.02
C ILE A 6 -3.15 35.41 -40.86
N LEU A 7 -1.89 35.88 -40.82
CA LEU A 7 -0.98 35.57 -39.70
C LEU A 7 -1.52 36.10 -38.36
N SER A 8 -2.08 37.32 -38.35
CA SER A 8 -2.68 37.90 -37.14
C SER A 8 -3.91 37.09 -36.68
N PHE A 9 -4.72 36.60 -37.61
CA PHE A 9 -5.89 35.78 -37.29
C PHE A 9 -5.51 34.38 -36.78
N VAL A 10 -4.46 33.77 -37.34
CA VAL A 10 -3.92 32.47 -36.86
C VAL A 10 -3.33 32.61 -35.47
N LEU A 11 -2.58 33.69 -35.19
CA LEU A 11 -2.04 33.96 -33.85
C LEU A 11 -3.17 34.21 -32.84
N LEU A 12 -4.25 34.87 -33.23
CA LEU A 12 -5.41 35.11 -32.36
C LEU A 12 -6.16 33.79 -32.04
N ILE A 13 -6.28 32.89 -33.00
CA ILE A 13 -6.88 31.58 -32.81
C ILE A 13 -5.97 30.73 -31.92
N TYR A 14 -4.64 30.78 -32.10
CA TYR A 14 -3.68 30.06 -31.23
C TYR A 14 -3.73 30.54 -29.80
N SER A 15 -3.92 31.84 -29.55
CA SER A 15 -4.06 32.37 -28.19
C SER A 15 -5.38 32.00 -27.51
N LEU A 16 -6.44 31.78 -28.29
CA LEU A 16 -7.74 31.31 -27.79
C LEU A 16 -7.75 29.80 -27.48
N VAL A 17 -6.96 28.99 -28.19
CA VAL A 17 -6.85 27.53 -27.97
C VAL A 17 -5.88 27.21 -26.84
N CYS A 18 -4.94 28.11 -26.54
CA CYS A 18 -3.98 27.95 -25.45
C CYS A 18 -4.49 28.48 -24.08
N GLN A 19 -5.81 28.51 -23.89
CA GLN A 19 -6.34 28.52 -22.53
C GLN A 19 -6.15 27.11 -21.99
N ALA A 20 -5.00 26.90 -21.32
CA ALA A 20 -4.77 25.72 -20.52
C ALA A 20 -5.97 25.59 -19.60
N ASP A 21 -6.71 24.51 -19.76
CA ASP A 21 -7.77 24.11 -18.89
C ASP A 21 -7.09 23.84 -17.52
N GLY A 22 -7.04 24.88 -16.71
CA GLY A 22 -6.63 24.78 -15.31
C GLY A 22 -7.69 23.99 -14.59
N GLY A 23 -7.77 22.70 -14.91
CA GLY A 23 -8.61 21.75 -14.19
C GLY A 23 -8.29 21.91 -12.72
N LYS A 24 -9.20 22.49 -11.95
CA LYS A 24 -9.13 22.44 -10.50
C LYS A 24 -9.31 20.97 -10.15
N ASP A 25 -8.19 20.27 -9.94
CA ASP A 25 -8.21 18.93 -9.41
C ASP A 25 -8.97 18.97 -8.08
N SER A 26 -10.20 18.46 -8.10
CA SER A 26 -11.02 18.38 -6.90
C SER A 26 -10.60 17.14 -6.13
N TYR A 27 -9.79 17.31 -5.10
CA TYR A 27 -9.40 16.21 -4.22
C TYR A 27 -10.50 15.93 -3.21
N ILE A 28 -10.97 14.70 -3.17
CA ILE A 28 -11.91 14.22 -2.16
C ILE A 28 -11.12 13.47 -1.08
N PHE A 29 -11.08 14.00 0.12
CA PHE A 29 -10.47 13.36 1.26
C PHE A 29 -11.49 12.45 1.96
N ARG A 30 -11.11 11.18 2.16
CA ARG A 30 -11.88 10.24 2.97
C ARG A 30 -11.03 9.83 4.17
N LYS A 31 -11.61 9.90 5.34
CA LYS A 31 -11.00 9.39 6.56
C LYS A 31 -11.23 7.88 6.61
N VAL A 32 -10.18 7.11 6.90
CA VAL A 32 -10.25 5.68 7.19
C VAL A 32 -9.85 5.50 8.65
N ASP A 33 -10.78 5.02 9.47
CA ASP A 33 -10.56 4.80 10.90
C ASP A 33 -11.27 3.51 11.38
N TYR A 34 -11.45 3.37 12.70
CA TYR A 34 -12.12 2.22 13.29
C TYR A 34 -13.58 2.03 12.80
N GLN A 35 -14.25 3.08 12.33
CA GLN A 35 -15.62 2.96 11.78
C GLN A 35 -15.62 2.20 10.44
N GLN A 36 -14.52 2.24 9.69
CA GLN A 36 -14.32 1.44 8.50
C GLN A 36 -13.65 0.08 8.80
N GLY A 37 -13.41 -0.23 10.08
CA GLY A 37 -12.84 -1.51 10.51
C GLY A 37 -11.33 -1.54 10.69
N LEU A 38 -10.66 -0.36 10.67
CA LEU A 38 -9.21 -0.30 10.91
C LEU A 38 -8.88 -0.84 12.31
N SER A 39 -7.95 -1.79 12.39
CA SER A 39 -7.61 -2.50 13.62
C SER A 39 -6.99 -1.62 14.70
N ASN A 40 -6.25 -0.60 14.29
CA ASN A 40 -5.60 0.36 15.18
C ASN A 40 -5.40 1.69 14.46
N SER A 41 -5.62 2.82 15.16
CA SER A 41 -5.48 4.17 14.59
C SER A 41 -4.01 4.58 14.32
N ALA A 42 -3.04 3.91 14.97
CA ALA A 42 -1.63 4.13 14.72
C ALA A 42 -1.18 3.30 13.51
N VAL A 43 -1.27 3.88 12.33
CA VAL A 43 -0.79 3.30 11.07
C VAL A 43 0.70 3.56 10.94
N LEU A 44 1.49 2.49 10.84
CA LEU A 44 2.94 2.53 10.75
C LEU A 44 3.43 2.53 9.30
N CYS A 45 2.71 1.85 8.41
CA CYS A 45 3.04 1.80 6.99
C CYS A 45 1.79 1.66 6.11
N LEU A 46 1.93 2.09 4.86
CA LEU A 46 0.91 2.03 3.81
C LEU A 46 1.52 1.39 2.57
N PHE A 47 0.73 0.57 1.89
CA PHE A 47 1.11 -0.03 0.63
C PHE A 47 -0.11 -0.22 -0.27
N GLN A 48 0.01 0.10 -1.55
CA GLN A 48 -0.99 -0.26 -2.54
C GLN A 48 -0.43 -1.39 -3.42
N ASP A 49 -1.15 -2.50 -3.47
CA ASP A 49 -0.72 -3.64 -4.27
C ASP A 49 -1.05 -3.47 -5.77
N ASN A 50 -0.58 -4.42 -6.57
CA ASN A 50 -0.76 -4.43 -8.02
C ASN A 50 -2.22 -4.65 -8.46
N THR A 51 -3.11 -5.03 -7.56
CA THR A 51 -4.56 -5.14 -7.78
C THR A 51 -5.33 -3.89 -7.39
N GLY A 52 -4.66 -2.92 -6.77
CA GLY A 52 -5.23 -1.65 -6.31
C GLY A 52 -5.76 -1.68 -4.88
N LEU A 53 -5.65 -2.81 -4.16
CA LEU A 53 -6.01 -2.87 -2.74
C LEU A 53 -5.03 -2.07 -1.89
N MET A 54 -5.56 -1.38 -0.88
CA MET A 54 -4.76 -0.64 0.10
C MET A 54 -4.48 -1.48 1.32
N TRP A 55 -3.22 -1.55 1.70
CA TRP A 55 -2.76 -2.29 2.87
C TRP A 55 -2.23 -1.33 3.94
N PHE A 56 -2.71 -1.48 5.17
CA PHE A 56 -2.33 -0.66 6.31
C PHE A 56 -1.66 -1.55 7.35
N GLY A 57 -0.39 -1.33 7.60
CA GLY A 57 0.31 -1.95 8.72
C GLY A 57 0.15 -1.10 9.98
N THR A 58 -0.29 -1.71 11.07
CA THR A 58 -0.58 -1.04 12.33
C THR A 58 0.13 -1.72 13.52
N TYR A 59 -0.11 -1.24 14.73
CA TYR A 59 0.28 -1.95 15.95
C TYR A 59 -0.58 -3.18 16.26
N ASP A 60 -1.70 -3.37 15.55
CA ASP A 60 -2.64 -4.48 15.79
C ASP A 60 -3.00 -5.24 14.50
N GLY A 61 -1.99 -5.54 13.72
CA GLY A 61 -2.08 -6.36 12.51
C GLY A 61 -2.04 -5.57 11.21
N VAL A 62 -2.22 -6.32 10.12
CA VAL A 62 -2.32 -5.81 8.75
C VAL A 62 -3.78 -5.70 8.37
N ASN A 63 -4.15 -4.61 7.75
CA ASN A 63 -5.49 -4.32 7.28
C ASN A 63 -5.48 -4.21 5.75
N CYS A 64 -6.33 -4.96 5.08
CA CYS A 64 -6.55 -4.89 3.64
C CYS A 64 -7.88 -4.18 3.36
N TYR A 65 -7.87 -3.14 2.56
CA TYR A 65 -9.03 -2.30 2.26
C TYR A 65 -9.31 -2.26 0.76
N ASP A 66 -10.51 -2.60 0.36
CA ASP A 66 -10.99 -2.63 -1.03
C ASP A 66 -11.73 -1.34 -1.45
N GLY A 67 -11.78 -0.32 -0.58
CA GLY A 67 -12.56 0.89 -0.76
C GLY A 67 -13.93 0.87 -0.06
N ARG A 68 -14.36 -0.29 0.46
CA ARG A 68 -15.62 -0.48 1.19
C ARG A 68 -15.44 -1.30 2.46
N ASN A 69 -14.75 -2.44 2.35
CA ASN A 69 -14.59 -3.42 3.41
C ASN A 69 -13.14 -3.44 3.90
N MET A 70 -12.98 -3.72 5.17
CA MET A 70 -11.68 -3.91 5.80
C MET A 70 -11.56 -5.36 6.26
N GLU A 71 -10.51 -6.05 5.81
CA GLU A 71 -10.12 -7.36 6.29
C GLU A 71 -8.86 -7.20 7.16
N VAL A 72 -8.86 -7.83 8.35
CA VAL A 72 -7.76 -7.68 9.31
C VAL A 72 -7.06 -9.01 9.53
N PHE A 73 -5.74 -9.00 9.36
CA PHE A 73 -4.85 -10.13 9.60
C PHE A 73 -4.09 -9.90 10.90
N ARG A 74 -4.16 -10.85 11.80
CA ARG A 74 -3.46 -10.83 13.10
C ARG A 74 -2.64 -12.09 13.33
N SER A 75 -1.76 -12.02 14.28
CA SER A 75 -1.11 -13.20 14.81
C SER A 75 -2.11 -14.05 15.60
N ASP A 76 -2.00 -15.36 15.44
CA ASP A 76 -2.77 -16.33 16.20
C ASP A 76 -1.89 -17.56 16.44
N PHE A 77 -1.51 -17.80 17.70
CA PHE A 77 -0.67 -18.93 18.09
C PHE A 77 -1.32 -20.30 17.86
N SER A 78 -2.66 -20.33 17.71
CA SER A 78 -3.41 -21.55 17.37
C SER A 78 -3.50 -21.80 15.87
N ALA A 79 -3.20 -20.79 15.04
CA ALA A 79 -3.31 -20.84 13.58
C ALA A 79 -1.94 -20.75 12.92
N PRO A 80 -1.38 -21.87 12.42
CA PRO A 80 0.01 -21.93 11.89
C PRO A 80 0.23 -21.10 10.62
N LYS A 81 -0.83 -20.52 10.05
CA LYS A 81 -0.80 -19.67 8.84
C LYS A 81 -1.20 -18.22 9.12
N ALA A 82 -1.19 -17.83 10.38
CA ALA A 82 -1.39 -16.45 10.81
C ALA A 82 -0.07 -15.66 10.78
N LEU A 83 -0.14 -14.35 10.99
CA LEU A 83 1.05 -13.52 11.13
C LEU A 83 1.86 -13.91 12.37
N SER A 84 3.17 -13.74 12.30
CA SER A 84 4.06 -13.99 13.44
C SER A 84 3.89 -12.99 14.58
N ASN A 85 3.50 -11.77 14.27
CA ASN A 85 3.28 -10.70 15.26
C ASN A 85 2.31 -9.64 14.71
N ASN A 86 1.65 -8.89 15.62
CA ASN A 86 0.69 -7.85 15.27
C ASN A 86 1.34 -6.49 14.98
N VAL A 87 2.56 -6.24 15.42
CA VAL A 87 3.26 -4.98 15.16
C VAL A 87 3.89 -5.03 13.78
N ILE A 88 3.37 -4.22 12.85
CA ILE A 88 3.75 -4.26 11.44
C ILE A 88 4.67 -3.08 11.12
N HIS A 89 5.87 -3.36 10.63
CA HIS A 89 6.85 -2.33 10.29
C HIS A 89 6.82 -1.94 8.82
N SER A 90 6.65 -2.92 7.91
CA SER A 90 6.61 -2.64 6.48
C SER A 90 5.80 -3.68 5.71
N ILE A 91 5.29 -3.27 4.54
CA ILE A 91 4.58 -4.12 3.60
C ILE A 91 5.14 -3.82 2.22
N GLN A 92 5.47 -4.86 1.44
CA GLN A 92 6.00 -4.75 0.08
C GLN A 92 5.47 -5.87 -0.81
N GLN A 93 5.39 -5.63 -2.12
CA GLN A 93 5.10 -6.69 -3.07
C GLN A 93 6.27 -7.67 -3.13
N ALA A 94 6.01 -8.96 -2.96
CA ALA A 94 6.99 -10.03 -3.11
C ALA A 94 7.05 -10.52 -4.57
N ASP A 95 5.87 -10.86 -5.09
CA ASP A 95 5.60 -11.29 -6.46
C ASP A 95 4.13 -10.95 -6.80
N ASN A 96 3.62 -11.42 -7.93
CA ASN A 96 2.27 -11.06 -8.38
C ASN A 96 1.15 -11.44 -7.40
N ASN A 97 1.36 -12.45 -6.54
CA ASN A 97 0.32 -12.99 -5.66
C ASN A 97 0.70 -12.99 -4.18
N CYS A 98 1.86 -12.46 -3.80
CA CYS A 98 2.32 -12.46 -2.41
C CYS A 98 2.85 -11.09 -1.98
N LEU A 99 2.71 -10.83 -0.68
CA LEU A 99 3.28 -9.68 0.01
C LEU A 99 4.33 -10.13 1.03
N TRP A 100 5.43 -9.38 1.13
CA TRP A 100 6.32 -9.41 2.26
C TRP A 100 5.81 -8.47 3.36
N ILE A 101 5.63 -9.01 4.54
CA ILE A 101 5.16 -8.26 5.71
C ILE A 101 6.22 -8.42 6.81
N SER A 102 6.92 -7.33 7.10
CA SER A 102 7.85 -7.27 8.22
C SER A 102 7.11 -6.94 9.50
N THR A 103 7.29 -7.79 10.50
CA THR A 103 6.70 -7.64 11.83
C THR A 103 7.81 -7.48 12.89
N HIS A 104 7.42 -7.31 14.14
CA HIS A 104 8.38 -7.22 15.25
C HIS A 104 9.16 -8.52 15.47
N LEU A 105 8.63 -9.69 15.08
CA LEU A 105 9.28 -10.99 15.29
C LEU A 105 9.94 -11.58 14.05
N GLY A 106 9.60 -11.09 12.84
CA GLY A 106 10.16 -11.64 11.62
C GLY A 106 9.43 -11.17 10.36
N ILE A 107 9.76 -11.78 9.23
CA ILE A 107 9.19 -11.48 7.93
C ILE A 107 8.22 -12.59 7.54
N ASN A 108 6.99 -12.21 7.21
CA ASN A 108 5.95 -13.11 6.74
C ASN A 108 5.74 -12.93 5.24
N ARG A 109 5.53 -14.02 4.53
CA ARG A 109 5.05 -14.02 3.15
C ARG A 109 3.57 -14.34 3.14
N LEU A 110 2.73 -13.34 2.90
CA LEU A 110 1.28 -13.47 2.84
C LEU A 110 0.83 -13.70 1.40
N SER A 111 0.09 -14.78 1.16
CA SER A 111 -0.56 -15.01 -0.14
C SER A 111 -1.83 -14.16 -0.23
N GLN A 112 -1.96 -13.39 -1.31
CA GLN A 112 -3.13 -12.56 -1.59
C GLN A 112 -4.34 -13.41 -2.00
N ASP A 113 -4.13 -14.57 -2.64
CA ASP A 113 -5.20 -15.47 -3.08
C ASP A 113 -5.80 -16.25 -1.90
N SER A 114 -4.95 -16.95 -1.13
CA SER A 114 -5.40 -17.78 0.00
C SER A 114 -5.69 -16.99 1.28
N ARG A 115 -5.26 -15.71 1.35
CA ARG A 115 -5.36 -14.86 2.54
C ARG A 115 -4.67 -15.47 3.76
N GLN A 116 -3.56 -16.19 3.53
CA GLN A 116 -2.82 -16.91 4.56
C GLN A 116 -1.32 -16.66 4.44
N VAL A 117 -0.62 -16.74 5.56
CA VAL A 117 0.85 -16.76 5.57
C VAL A 117 1.32 -18.11 5.01
N VAL A 118 2.16 -18.02 3.98
CA VAL A 118 2.72 -19.18 3.26
C VAL A 118 4.22 -19.35 3.49
N GLY A 119 4.85 -18.39 4.17
CA GLY A 119 6.27 -18.44 4.55
C GLY A 119 6.54 -17.48 5.72
N TYR A 120 7.49 -17.87 6.56
CA TYR A 120 7.93 -17.10 7.71
C TYR A 120 9.45 -17.21 7.86
N TYR A 121 10.10 -16.08 8.13
CA TYR A 121 11.52 -15.95 8.39
C TYR A 121 11.71 -15.24 9.73
N ASP A 122 12.24 -15.97 10.72
CA ASP A 122 12.52 -15.45 12.06
C ASP A 122 13.80 -14.62 12.05
N PHE A 123 13.81 -13.47 12.70
CA PHE A 123 15.03 -12.67 12.88
C PHE A 123 16.01 -13.31 13.87
N THR A 124 15.55 -14.23 14.72
CA THR A 124 16.39 -14.90 15.72
C THR A 124 17.24 -16.01 15.14
N ASP A 125 16.82 -16.65 14.05
CA ASP A 125 17.55 -17.76 13.43
C ASP A 125 18.92 -17.32 12.87
N ASP A 126 19.02 -16.14 12.29
CA ASP A 126 20.29 -15.59 11.77
C ASP A 126 21.28 -15.22 12.88
N TYR A 127 20.81 -14.83 14.05
CA TYR A 127 21.69 -14.48 15.18
C TYR A 127 22.43 -15.69 15.74
N TYR A 128 21.77 -16.84 15.80
CA TYR A 128 22.38 -18.10 16.28
C TYR A 128 23.35 -18.72 15.27
N LEU A 129 23.12 -18.55 13.97
CA LEU A 129 24.02 -19.06 12.92
C LEU A 129 25.35 -18.30 12.89
N HIS A 130 25.34 -16.99 13.15
CA HIS A 130 26.57 -16.18 13.19
C HIS A 130 27.29 -16.23 14.56
N SER A 131 26.62 -16.57 15.64
CA SER A 131 27.25 -16.66 16.97
C SER A 131 28.00 -17.99 17.20
N ASN A 132 27.69 -19.05 16.44
CA ASN A 132 28.30 -20.38 16.55
C ASN A 132 29.41 -20.65 15.53
N SER A 133 29.82 -19.64 14.72
CA SER A 133 30.92 -19.76 13.76
C SER A 133 32.21 -19.12 14.28
N LYS A 134 32.60 -19.41 15.54
CA LYS A 134 33.93 -19.09 16.09
C LYS A 134 34.59 -20.35 16.64
#